data_44e3e83a1963e831f07d4dae74bb1dc2
#
_entry.id   44e3e83a1963e831f07d4dae74bb1dc2
#
_cell.length_a   1.000
_cell.length_b   1.000
_cell.length_c   1.000
_cell.angle_alpha   90.00
_cell.angle_beta   90.00
_cell.angle_gamma   90.00
#
_symmetry.space_group_name_H-M   'P 1'
#
loop_
_entity.id
_entity.type
_entity.pdbx_description
1 polymer ?
#
loop_
_entity_poly.entity_id
_entity_poly.type
_entity_poly.pdbx_seq_one_letter_code
_entity_poly.pdbx_strand_id
1 'polypeptide(L)'
;MKTKAVRMYGTRDLRLEEFELPEIKDDEILAKIITDSICMSTYKLVEQGKKHKRAPQNMDTHPIITGHEFAGVIVKVGKKW
;
A
#
# COMPACT_ATOMS: atom_id res chain seq x y z
N MET A 1 0.85 -15.89 -4.45
CA MET A 1 0.61 -14.91 -5.53
C MET A 1 1.53 -13.72 -5.36
N LYS A 2 2.25 -13.36 -6.41
CA LYS A 2 3.12 -12.19 -6.39
C LYS A 2 2.42 -10.95 -6.91
N THR A 3 2.78 -9.80 -6.39
CA THR A 3 2.26 -8.51 -6.83
C THR A 3 3.39 -7.50 -6.93
N LYS A 4 3.12 -6.39 -7.61
CA LYS A 4 4.04 -5.26 -7.69
C LYS A 4 3.38 -4.03 -7.09
N ALA A 5 4.14 -3.27 -6.33
CA ALA A 5 3.66 -2.01 -5.78
C ALA A 5 4.82 -1.06 -5.50
N VAL A 6 4.50 0.22 -5.46
CA VAL A 6 5.45 1.22 -4.99
C VAL A 6 5.38 1.24 -3.47
N ARG A 7 6.51 0.96 -2.83
CA ARG A 7 6.61 0.88 -1.37
C ARG A 7 7.52 2.00 -0.86
N MET A 8 7.12 2.62 0.24
CA MET A 8 7.86 3.72 0.84
C MET A 8 8.69 3.22 2.03
N TYR A 9 9.99 3.51 2.01
CA TYR A 9 10.93 3.10 3.05
C TYR A 9 11.36 4.27 3.95
N GLY A 10 11.09 5.48 3.56
CA GLY A 10 11.45 6.67 4.31
C GLY A 10 11.13 7.92 3.51
N THR A 11 11.63 9.07 3.95
CA THR A 11 11.40 10.34 3.27
C THR A 11 11.91 10.30 1.84
N ARG A 12 11.02 10.52 0.87
CA ARG A 12 11.32 10.51 -0.57
C ARG A 12 11.94 9.20 -1.07
N ASP A 13 11.78 8.11 -0.32
CA ASP A 13 12.33 6.80 -0.68
C ASP A 13 11.22 5.87 -1.13
N LEU A 14 10.87 5.96 -2.39
CA LEU A 14 9.85 5.12 -3.03
C LEU A 14 10.52 4.12 -3.94
N ARG A 15 10.13 2.84 -3.83
CA ARG A 15 10.69 1.75 -4.64
C ARG A 15 9.59 0.92 -5.25
N LEU A 16 9.69 0.67 -6.57
CA LEU A 16 8.80 -0.28 -7.23
C LEU A 16 9.33 -1.68 -6.98
N GLU A 17 8.55 -2.50 -6.31
CA GLU A 17 8.97 -3.84 -5.90
C GLU A 17 7.94 -4.90 -6.22
N GLU A 18 8.42 -6.11 -6.48
CA GLU A 18 7.60 -7.31 -6.55
C GLU A 18 7.75 -8.09 -5.26
N PHE A 19 6.64 -8.51 -4.69
CA PHE A 19 6.65 -9.25 -3.42
C PHE A 19 5.50 -10.23 -3.35
N GLU A 20 5.59 -11.18 -2.43
CA GLU A 20 4.55 -12.18 -2.22
C GLU A 20 3.40 -11.61 -1.42
N LEU A 21 2.16 -11.75 -1.92
CA LEU A 21 0.98 -11.39 -1.17
C LEU A 21 0.68 -12.46 -0.11
N PRO A 22 0.40 -12.06 1.14
CA PRO A 22 -0.10 -13.02 2.12
C PRO A 22 -1.50 -13.50 1.75
N GLU A 23 -1.91 -14.65 2.28
CA GLU A 23 -3.27 -15.12 2.13
C GLU A 23 -4.26 -14.19 2.83
N ILE A 24 -5.43 -13.98 2.22
CA ILE A 24 -6.45 -13.13 2.83
C ILE A 24 -7.08 -13.83 4.03
N LYS A 25 -7.44 -13.03 5.03
CA LYS A 25 -8.17 -13.49 6.21
C LYS A 25 -9.66 -13.56 5.93
N ASP A 26 -10.42 -14.12 6.87
CA ASP A 26 -11.87 -14.33 6.70
C ASP A 26 -12.65 -13.04 6.46
N ASP A 27 -12.18 -11.92 7.00
CA ASP A 27 -12.83 -10.61 6.89
C ASP A 27 -12.22 -9.72 5.81
N GLU A 28 -11.32 -10.26 5.01
CA GLU A 28 -10.61 -9.51 3.97
C GLU A 28 -11.12 -9.84 2.58
N ILE A 29 -10.87 -8.94 1.64
CA ILE A 29 -11.09 -9.16 0.22
C ILE A 29 -9.80 -8.92 -0.56
N LEU A 30 -9.66 -9.59 -1.68
CA LEU A 30 -8.56 -9.36 -2.62
C LEU A 30 -9.12 -8.71 -3.87
N ALA A 31 -8.56 -7.57 -4.25
CA ALA A 31 -8.99 -6.84 -5.43
C ALA A 31 -7.81 -6.62 -6.38
N LYS A 32 -8.09 -6.71 -7.68
CA LYS A 32 -7.14 -6.32 -8.71
C LYS A 32 -7.31 -4.82 -8.96
N ILE A 33 -6.26 -4.05 -8.72
CA ILE A 33 -6.30 -2.60 -8.89
C ILE A 33 -6.21 -2.27 -10.38
N ILE A 34 -7.13 -1.45 -10.86
CA ILE A 34 -7.17 -0.98 -12.24
C ILE A 34 -6.58 0.43 -12.32
N THR A 35 -6.98 1.31 -11.41
CA THR A 35 -6.50 2.69 -11.37
C THR A 35 -6.27 3.12 -9.93
N ASP A 36 -5.34 4.05 -9.77
CA ASP A 36 -5.07 4.69 -8.48
C ASP A 36 -4.87 6.17 -8.76
N SER A 37 -5.41 7.03 -7.91
CA SER A 37 -5.30 8.47 -8.12
C SER A 37 -4.26 9.09 -7.20
N ILE A 38 -3.71 10.22 -7.63
CA ILE A 38 -2.72 10.98 -6.86
C ILE A 38 -3.45 11.84 -5.84
N CYS A 39 -3.03 11.76 -4.58
CA CYS A 39 -3.60 12.51 -3.47
C CYS A 39 -2.53 13.37 -2.81
N MET A 40 -2.89 14.58 -2.42
CA MET A 40 -1.96 15.49 -1.75
C MET A 40 -1.50 14.95 -0.39
N SER A 41 -2.29 14.11 0.28
CA SER A 41 -1.86 13.47 1.51
C SER A 41 -0.70 12.50 1.27
N THR A 42 -0.69 11.82 0.12
CA THR A 42 0.44 10.97 -0.29
C THR A 42 1.69 11.81 -0.52
N TYR A 43 1.56 12.93 -1.20
CA TYR A 43 2.68 13.86 -1.42
C TYR A 43 3.27 14.32 -0.08
N LYS A 44 2.43 14.73 0.85
CA LYS A 44 2.88 15.17 2.18
C LYS A 44 3.59 14.05 2.94
N LEU A 45 3.07 12.84 2.88
CA LEU A 45 3.68 11.69 3.52
C LEU A 45 5.08 11.41 2.96
N VAL A 46 5.24 11.43 1.64
CA VAL A 46 6.53 11.19 0.98
C VAL A 46 7.54 12.28 1.36
N GLU A 47 7.13 13.54 1.39
CA GLU A 47 8.00 14.66 1.72
C GLU A 47 8.40 14.68 3.20
N GLN A 48 7.50 14.31 4.11
CA GLN A 48 7.74 14.35 5.54
C GLN A 48 8.34 13.06 6.11
N GLY A 49 8.07 11.92 5.46
CA GLY A 49 8.58 10.63 5.91
C GLY A 49 8.16 10.33 7.35
N LYS A 50 9.12 9.95 8.18
CA LYS A 50 8.87 9.61 9.60
C LYS A 50 8.33 10.76 10.43
N LYS A 51 8.44 11.99 9.95
CA LYS A 51 7.90 13.18 10.63
C LYS A 51 6.40 13.35 10.41
N HIS A 52 5.82 12.63 9.45
CA HIS A 52 4.39 12.68 9.18
C HIS A 52 3.62 12.01 10.32
N LYS A 53 2.49 12.60 10.72
CA LYS A 53 1.68 12.11 11.84
C LYS A 53 1.28 10.65 11.72
N ARG A 54 0.99 10.20 10.50
CA ARG A 54 0.46 8.85 10.23
C ARG A 54 1.53 7.86 9.78
N ALA A 55 2.79 8.31 9.69
CA ALA A 55 3.85 7.43 9.23
C ALA A 55 4.30 6.48 10.34
N PRO A 56 4.46 5.17 10.05
CA PRO A 56 5.04 4.24 11.01
C PRO A 56 6.52 4.56 11.22
N GLN A 57 7.01 4.34 12.44
CA GLN A 57 8.40 4.64 12.77
C GLN A 57 9.39 3.60 12.23
N ASN A 58 8.90 2.41 11.91
CA ASN A 58 9.71 1.29 11.41
C ASN A 58 9.63 1.13 9.89
N MET A 59 9.36 2.22 9.16
CA MET A 59 9.16 2.20 7.71
C MET A 59 10.35 1.65 6.94
N ASP A 60 11.56 1.86 7.43
CA ASP A 60 12.79 1.38 6.81
C ASP A 60 12.88 -0.15 6.77
N THR A 61 12.29 -0.84 7.74
CA THR A 61 12.26 -2.30 7.80
C THR A 61 10.88 -2.87 7.41
N HIS A 62 9.82 -2.08 7.57
CA HIS A 62 8.45 -2.45 7.24
C HIS A 62 7.86 -1.38 6.33
N PRO A 63 8.22 -1.37 5.03
CA PRO A 63 7.77 -0.34 4.10
C PRO A 63 6.25 -0.36 3.90
N ILE A 64 5.69 0.80 3.58
CA ILE A 64 4.25 0.97 3.38
C ILE A 64 3.93 1.27 1.91
N ILE A 65 2.72 0.93 1.52
CA ILE A 65 2.15 1.30 0.23
C ILE A 65 1.35 2.59 0.44
N THR A 66 1.70 3.64 -0.29
CA THR A 66 1.13 4.97 -0.08
C THR A 66 -0.16 5.22 -0.88
N GLY A 67 -0.38 4.49 -1.97
CA GLY A 67 -1.60 4.64 -2.78
C GLY A 67 -2.84 4.23 -1.98
N HIS A 68 -3.89 5.06 -1.98
CA HIS A 68 -5.09 4.81 -1.18
C HIS A 68 -6.39 5.27 -1.85
N GLU A 69 -6.33 5.83 -3.05
CA GLU A 69 -7.50 6.25 -3.80
C GLU A 69 -7.57 5.46 -5.10
N PHE A 70 -8.13 4.27 -5.03
CA PHE A 70 -8.07 3.33 -6.14
C PHE A 70 -9.44 2.79 -6.51
N ALA A 71 -9.53 2.28 -7.74
CA ALA A 71 -10.67 1.50 -8.23
C ALA A 71 -10.16 0.18 -8.80
N GLY A 72 -10.91 -0.88 -8.60
CA GLY A 72 -10.48 -2.20 -9.04
C GLY A 72 -11.62 -3.20 -9.09
N VAL A 73 -11.27 -4.46 -9.30
CA VAL A 73 -12.22 -5.58 -9.41
C VAL A 73 -11.92 -6.57 -8.28
N ILE A 74 -12.95 -6.95 -7.54
CA ILE A 74 -12.82 -7.97 -6.49
C ILE A 74 -12.59 -9.32 -7.18
N VAL A 75 -11.51 -10.01 -6.81
CA VAL A 75 -11.15 -11.31 -7.38
C VAL A 75 -11.29 -12.46 -6.37
N LYS A 76 -11.28 -12.17 -5.08
CA LYS A 76 -11.45 -13.17 -4.04
C LYS A 76 -12.00 -12.52 -2.77
N VAL A 77 -12.84 -13.25 -2.05
CA VAL A 77 -13.39 -12.78 -0.77
C VAL A 77 -13.10 -13.81 0.32
N GLY A 78 -12.97 -13.33 1.55
CA GLY A 78 -12.85 -14.18 2.72
C GLY A 78 -14.19 -14.82 3.10
N LYS A 79 -14.15 -15.72 4.07
CA LYS A 79 -15.33 -16.54 4.44
C LYS A 79 -16.51 -15.72 5.00
N LYS A 80 -16.26 -14.52 5.51
CA LYS A 80 -17.30 -13.64 6.06
C LYS A 80 -18.12 -12.89 5.01
N TRP A 81 -17.76 -12.98 3.76
CA TRP A 81 -18.42 -12.25 2.67
C TRP A 81 -19.28 -13.14 1.79
#